data_22b33a5db086a8f73d913b94dc3efa6d
#
_entry.id   22b33a5db086a8f73d913b94dc3efa6d
#
_cell.length_a   1.000
_cell.length_b   1.000
_cell.length_c   1.000
_cell.angle_alpha   90.00
_cell.angle_beta   90.00
_cell.angle_gamma   90.00
#
_symmetry.space_group_name_H-M   'P 1'
#
loop_
_entity.id
_entity.type
_entity.pdbx_description
1 polymer ?
#
loop_
_entity_poly.entity_id
_entity_poly.type
_entity_poly.pdbx_seq_one_letter_code
_entity_poly.pdbx_strand_id
1 'polypeptide(L)'
;EYFDFSKINKYFEIGGGFGSNIHFLIQNFESIKKIIYLDAVPNIYVGTEYLRKFYKDKVIDYSKTRTMNKISFSNNNDLEIYCIPPWEIEKLDVSIDHFHNAASFVEMPINIVQNYVKFIKKLKISGISLISYLDFNSKTTFDPKQLNQFFDNKLNIYNYPYVISDLGKENIYLIGK
;
A
#
# COMPACT_ATOMS: atom_id res chain seq x y z
N GLU A 1 -11.54 -13.64 -9.85
CA GLU A 1 -11.54 -12.32 -9.20
C GLU A 1 -11.33 -12.52 -7.69
N TYR A 2 -10.20 -12.00 -7.14
CA TYR A 2 -9.84 -12.27 -5.74
C TYR A 2 -10.48 -11.27 -4.78
N PHE A 3 -10.65 -10.02 -5.21
CA PHE A 3 -11.24 -8.93 -4.44
C PHE A 3 -12.28 -8.19 -5.28
N ASP A 4 -13.38 -7.85 -4.63
CA ASP A 4 -14.41 -6.97 -5.19
C ASP A 4 -14.13 -5.54 -4.73
N PHE A 5 -13.42 -4.78 -5.54
CA PHE A 5 -13.05 -3.41 -5.21
C PHE A 5 -14.25 -2.47 -5.04
N SER A 6 -15.42 -2.83 -5.56
CA SER A 6 -16.65 -2.05 -5.33
C SER A 6 -17.13 -2.08 -3.87
N LYS A 7 -16.59 -3.01 -3.05
CA LYS A 7 -16.89 -3.15 -1.62
C LYS A 7 -15.80 -2.62 -0.70
N ILE A 8 -14.67 -2.17 -1.27
CA ILE A 8 -13.55 -1.62 -0.51
C ILE A 8 -13.79 -0.12 -0.30
N ASN A 9 -13.81 0.32 0.93
CA ASN A 9 -13.89 1.74 1.29
C ASN A 9 -12.54 2.28 1.80
N LYS A 10 -11.83 1.49 2.60
CA LYS A 10 -10.59 1.87 3.28
C LYS A 10 -9.41 1.14 2.67
N TYR A 11 -8.56 1.88 1.99
CA TYR A 11 -7.41 1.37 1.24
C TYR A 11 -6.09 1.87 1.82
N PHE A 12 -5.11 0.99 1.95
CA PHE A 12 -3.77 1.33 2.39
C PHE A 12 -2.72 0.82 1.41
N GLU A 13 -1.87 1.69 0.92
CA GLU A 13 -0.76 1.36 0.02
C GLU A 13 0.57 1.83 0.58
N ILE A 14 1.56 0.94 0.57
CA ILE A 14 2.96 1.26 0.86
C ILE A 14 3.76 1.15 -0.44
N GLY A 15 4.54 2.20 -0.76
CA GLY A 15 5.39 2.23 -1.94
C GLY A 15 4.64 2.48 -3.24
N GLY A 16 3.60 3.31 -3.19
CA GLY A 16 2.77 3.66 -4.36
C GLY A 16 3.43 4.60 -5.37
N GLY A 17 4.73 4.90 -5.22
CA GLY A 17 5.48 5.75 -6.13
C GLY A 17 4.91 7.17 -6.22
N PHE A 18 4.50 7.61 -7.38
CA PHE A 18 3.88 8.94 -7.53
C PHE A 18 2.34 8.95 -7.35
N GLY A 19 1.74 7.87 -6.83
CA GLY A 19 0.32 7.84 -6.47
C GLY A 19 -0.65 7.54 -7.62
N SER A 20 -0.17 7.09 -8.78
CA SER A 20 -1.03 6.80 -9.95
C SER A 20 -2.04 5.69 -9.69
N ASN A 21 -1.65 4.64 -8.93
CA ASN A 21 -2.54 3.55 -8.58
C ASN A 21 -3.71 4.05 -7.71
N ILE A 22 -3.43 4.91 -6.74
CA ILE A 22 -4.46 5.53 -5.89
C ILE A 22 -5.41 6.38 -6.74
N HIS A 23 -4.88 7.18 -7.66
CA HIS A 23 -5.71 7.96 -8.58
C HIS A 23 -6.60 7.06 -9.44
N PHE A 24 -6.04 6.00 -10.03
CA PHE A 24 -6.80 5.00 -10.80
C PHE A 24 -7.92 4.38 -9.98
N LEU A 25 -7.66 3.97 -8.75
CA LEU A 25 -8.65 3.34 -7.87
C LEU A 25 -9.81 4.29 -7.54
N ILE A 26 -9.51 5.54 -7.20
CA ILE A 26 -10.55 6.55 -6.89
C ILE A 26 -11.44 6.84 -8.12
N GLN A 27 -10.84 6.86 -9.32
CA GLN A 27 -11.58 7.12 -10.55
C GLN A 27 -12.50 5.96 -10.98
N ASN A 28 -12.16 4.74 -10.61
CA ASN A 28 -12.87 3.54 -11.08
C ASN A 28 -13.78 2.90 -10.02
N PHE A 29 -13.60 3.24 -8.73
CA PHE A 29 -14.34 2.65 -7.62
C PHE A 29 -14.84 3.72 -6.65
N GLU A 30 -16.11 4.10 -6.79
CA GLU A 30 -16.75 5.13 -5.95
C GLU A 30 -16.80 4.77 -4.46
N SER A 31 -16.67 3.48 -4.13
CA SER A 31 -16.63 2.99 -2.74
C SER A 31 -15.37 3.40 -1.99
N ILE A 32 -14.24 3.59 -2.67
CA ILE A 32 -12.95 3.92 -2.06
C ILE A 32 -12.93 5.40 -1.65
N LYS A 33 -13.02 5.66 -0.36
CA LYS A 33 -13.10 7.02 0.21
C LYS A 33 -12.01 7.32 1.25
N LYS A 34 -11.43 6.31 1.87
CA LYS A 34 -10.49 6.45 2.98
C LYS A 34 -9.17 5.80 2.60
N ILE A 35 -8.14 6.61 2.41
CA ILE A 35 -6.89 6.14 1.82
C ILE A 35 -5.71 6.54 2.70
N ILE A 36 -4.84 5.57 2.98
CA ILE A 36 -3.49 5.81 3.48
C ILE A 36 -2.53 5.54 2.33
N TYR A 37 -1.74 6.54 1.97
CA TYR A 37 -0.62 6.44 1.04
C TYR A 37 0.67 6.70 1.80
N LEU A 38 1.52 5.69 1.88
CA LEU A 38 2.80 5.75 2.55
C LEU A 38 3.92 5.49 1.53
N ASP A 39 4.88 6.39 1.48
CA ASP A 39 6.08 6.20 0.67
C ASP A 39 7.29 6.90 1.30
N ALA A 40 8.49 6.51 0.87
CA ALA A 40 9.73 7.17 1.25
C ALA A 40 9.94 8.49 0.50
N VAL A 41 10.79 9.36 1.05
CA VAL A 41 11.26 10.56 0.34
C VAL A 41 12.21 10.13 -0.80
N PRO A 42 12.10 10.69 -2.01
CA PRO A 42 11.27 11.84 -2.40
C PRO A 42 9.86 11.47 -2.92
N ASN A 43 9.55 10.17 -3.10
CA ASN A 43 8.32 9.73 -3.74
C ASN A 43 7.06 10.24 -3.02
N ILE A 44 7.05 10.21 -1.69
CA ILE A 44 5.91 10.72 -0.92
C ILE A 44 5.58 12.18 -1.25
N TYR A 45 6.59 13.03 -1.48
CA TYR A 45 6.39 14.41 -1.89
C TYR A 45 5.77 14.49 -3.27
N VAL A 46 6.35 13.79 -4.25
CA VAL A 46 5.88 13.78 -5.64
C VAL A 46 4.46 13.26 -5.74
N GLY A 47 4.18 12.13 -5.08
CA GLY A 47 2.84 11.52 -5.05
C GLY A 47 1.81 12.41 -4.35
N THR A 48 2.19 13.08 -3.26
CA THR A 48 1.32 14.04 -2.57
C THR A 48 0.92 15.19 -3.50
N GLU A 49 1.87 15.80 -4.20
CA GLU A 49 1.58 16.90 -5.12
C GLU A 49 0.77 16.44 -6.34
N TYR A 50 1.05 15.24 -6.86
CA TYR A 50 0.25 14.63 -7.93
C TYR A 50 -1.21 14.46 -7.48
N LEU A 51 -1.44 13.81 -6.34
CA LEU A 51 -2.79 13.58 -5.82
C LEU A 51 -3.51 14.90 -5.47
N ARG A 52 -2.78 15.88 -4.92
CA ARG A 52 -3.34 17.20 -4.60
C ARG A 52 -3.84 17.95 -5.82
N LYS A 53 -3.21 17.78 -6.98
CA LYS A 53 -3.66 18.38 -8.23
C LYS A 53 -5.09 17.98 -8.60
N PHE A 54 -5.49 16.75 -8.30
CA PHE A 54 -6.83 16.21 -8.58
C PHE A 54 -7.80 16.35 -7.42
N TYR A 55 -7.33 16.14 -6.18
CA TYR A 55 -8.19 15.99 -5.01
C TYR A 55 -8.10 17.14 -4.00
N LYS A 56 -7.23 18.13 -4.24
CA LYS A 56 -7.12 19.39 -3.49
C LYS A 56 -7.07 19.21 -1.97
N ASP A 57 -8.07 19.75 -1.28
CA ASP A 57 -8.24 19.74 0.17
C ASP A 57 -8.49 18.35 0.78
N LYS A 58 -8.82 17.35 -0.03
CA LYS A 58 -8.98 15.95 0.38
C LYS A 58 -7.64 15.27 0.68
N VAL A 59 -6.52 15.86 0.24
CA VAL A 59 -5.17 15.38 0.52
C VAL A 59 -4.66 15.99 1.83
N ILE A 60 -4.37 15.11 2.78
CA ILE A 60 -3.84 15.44 4.10
C ILE A 60 -2.39 14.98 4.14
N ASP A 61 -1.47 15.93 4.07
CA ASP A 61 -0.04 15.67 3.97
C ASP A 61 0.70 15.75 5.30
N TYR A 62 2.02 15.53 5.23
CA TYR A 62 2.92 15.56 6.39
C TYR A 62 2.86 16.88 7.15
N SER A 63 2.60 18.02 6.50
CA SER A 63 2.50 19.31 7.21
C SER A 63 1.40 19.32 8.27
N LYS A 64 0.33 18.55 8.04
CA LYS A 64 -0.79 18.34 8.97
C LYS A 64 -0.55 17.13 9.88
N THR A 65 -0.14 15.99 9.31
CA THR A 65 -0.03 14.73 10.08
C THR A 65 1.09 14.75 11.12
N ARG A 66 2.17 15.53 10.90
CA ARG A 66 3.29 15.67 11.85
C ARG A 66 2.86 16.13 13.25
N THR A 67 1.79 16.91 13.34
CA THR A 67 1.26 17.43 14.60
C THR A 67 0.18 16.54 15.23
N MET A 68 -0.25 15.49 14.53
CA MET A 68 -1.23 14.54 15.03
C MET A 68 -0.55 13.49 15.92
N ASN A 69 -1.15 13.20 17.06
CA ASN A 69 -0.72 12.09 17.90
C ASN A 69 -1.18 10.73 17.33
N LYS A 70 -2.35 10.73 16.67
CA LYS A 70 -2.95 9.58 15.99
C LYS A 70 -3.53 10.02 14.66
N ILE A 71 -3.46 9.12 13.67
CA ILE A 71 -4.05 9.29 12.35
C ILE A 71 -5.23 8.33 12.26
N SER A 72 -6.43 8.86 12.15
CA SER A 72 -7.68 8.10 12.03
C SER A 72 -8.60 8.76 11.01
N PHE A 73 -9.40 7.96 10.33
CA PHE A 73 -10.40 8.47 9.40
C PHE A 73 -11.59 9.07 10.13
N SER A 74 -12.17 10.12 9.55
CA SER A 74 -13.43 10.66 10.04
C SER A 74 -14.60 9.71 9.77
N ASN A 75 -15.66 9.85 10.56
CA ASN A 75 -16.87 9.01 10.47
C ASN A 75 -17.87 9.49 9.39
N ASN A 76 -17.39 10.17 8.35
CA ASN A 76 -18.21 10.60 7.23
C ASN A 76 -17.86 9.80 5.96
N ASN A 77 -18.58 10.03 4.87
CA ASN A 77 -18.34 9.38 3.58
C ASN A 77 -17.51 10.25 2.63
N ASP A 78 -16.82 11.28 3.13
CA ASP A 78 -15.97 12.14 2.32
C ASP A 78 -14.67 11.42 1.95
N LEU A 79 -14.10 11.79 0.82
CA LEU A 79 -12.78 11.33 0.43
C LEU A 79 -11.70 11.94 1.35
N GLU A 80 -10.86 11.10 1.92
CA GLU A 80 -9.67 11.47 2.70
C GLU A 80 -8.47 10.67 2.22
N ILE A 81 -7.40 11.37 1.85
CA ILE A 81 -6.15 10.78 1.39
C ILE A 81 -5.03 11.25 2.31
N TYR A 82 -4.65 10.41 3.25
CA TYR A 82 -3.49 10.66 4.11
C TYR A 82 -2.21 10.25 3.41
N CYS A 83 -1.35 11.22 3.10
CA CYS A 83 -0.03 11.02 2.50
C CYS A 83 1.02 11.12 3.61
N ILE A 84 1.56 9.98 4.04
CA ILE A 84 2.42 9.89 5.22
C ILE A 84 3.81 9.32 4.90
N PRO A 85 4.86 9.85 5.51
CA PRO A 85 6.19 9.27 5.45
C PRO A 85 6.30 8.01 6.34
N PRO A 86 7.34 7.17 6.14
CA PRO A 86 7.49 5.89 6.83
C PRO A 86 7.44 5.95 8.37
N TRP A 87 7.99 6.98 8.96
CA TRP A 87 8.06 7.14 10.42
C TRP A 87 6.73 7.49 11.08
N GLU A 88 5.69 7.78 10.31
CA GLU A 88 4.35 8.03 10.84
C GLU A 88 3.44 6.79 10.86
N ILE A 89 3.91 5.65 10.38
CA ILE A 89 3.10 4.41 10.36
C ILE A 89 2.62 4.01 11.77
N GLU A 90 3.40 4.29 12.79
CA GLU A 90 3.05 3.99 14.18
C GLU A 90 1.89 4.83 14.73
N LYS A 91 1.58 5.97 14.08
CA LYS A 91 0.43 6.82 14.43
C LYS A 91 -0.90 6.30 13.91
N LEU A 92 -0.90 5.32 13.01
CA LEU A 92 -2.12 4.81 12.40
C LEU A 92 -3.02 4.12 13.43
N ASP A 93 -4.25 4.63 13.56
CA ASP A 93 -5.32 4.06 14.39
C ASP A 93 -6.56 3.88 13.51
N VAL A 94 -6.48 2.95 12.56
CA VAL A 94 -7.46 2.73 11.50
C VAL A 94 -7.74 1.24 11.31
N SER A 95 -8.95 0.91 10.85
CA SER A 95 -9.23 -0.36 10.19
C SER A 95 -9.08 -0.18 8.68
N ILE A 96 -8.63 -1.23 7.98
CA ILE A 96 -8.34 -1.21 6.54
C ILE A 96 -9.08 -2.37 5.88
N ASP A 97 -9.82 -2.08 4.82
CA ASP A 97 -10.49 -3.14 4.06
C ASP A 97 -9.50 -3.83 3.12
N HIS A 98 -8.54 -3.09 2.56
CA HIS A 98 -7.53 -3.65 1.67
C HIS A 98 -6.16 -2.98 1.83
N PHE A 99 -5.14 -3.82 2.07
CA PHE A 99 -3.73 -3.42 2.06
C PHE A 99 -3.05 -3.87 0.78
N HIS A 100 -2.27 -2.99 0.18
CA HIS A 100 -1.54 -3.24 -1.07
C HIS A 100 -0.07 -2.84 -0.99
N ASN A 101 0.77 -3.65 -1.63
CA ASN A 101 2.16 -3.31 -1.94
C ASN A 101 2.54 -3.92 -3.29
N ALA A 102 3.12 -3.11 -4.17
CA ALA A 102 3.63 -3.57 -5.45
C ALA A 102 5.14 -3.32 -5.53
N ALA A 103 5.89 -4.40 -5.54
CA ALA A 103 7.35 -4.49 -5.71
C ALA A 103 8.21 -3.81 -4.63
N SER A 104 7.76 -2.74 -3.97
CA SER A 104 8.61 -1.95 -3.09
C SER A 104 9.16 -2.72 -1.88
N PHE A 105 8.46 -3.70 -1.35
CA PHE A 105 8.93 -4.49 -0.21
C PHE A 105 10.21 -5.27 -0.53
N VAL A 106 10.30 -5.88 -1.70
CA VAL A 106 11.47 -6.70 -2.06
C VAL A 106 12.69 -5.86 -2.44
N GLU A 107 12.51 -4.56 -2.60
CA GLU A 107 13.58 -3.59 -2.82
C GLU A 107 14.15 -3.02 -1.50
N MET A 108 13.46 -3.25 -0.38
CA MET A 108 13.87 -2.79 0.96
C MET A 108 14.68 -3.87 1.69
N PRO A 109 15.59 -3.48 2.60
CA PRO A 109 16.21 -4.43 3.53
C PRO A 109 15.15 -5.22 4.32
N ILE A 110 15.39 -6.52 4.48
CA ILE A 110 14.42 -7.46 5.08
C ILE A 110 13.92 -7.02 6.47
N ASN A 111 14.80 -6.46 7.30
CA ASN A 111 14.45 -5.96 8.63
C ASN A 111 13.50 -4.75 8.58
N ILE A 112 13.60 -3.93 7.54
CA ILE A 112 12.67 -2.81 7.32
C ILE A 112 11.28 -3.33 6.97
N VAL A 113 11.21 -4.32 6.07
CA VAL A 113 9.92 -4.96 5.71
C VAL A 113 9.28 -5.63 6.91
N GLN A 114 10.06 -6.38 7.71
CA GLN A 114 9.57 -6.99 8.94
C GLN A 114 9.01 -5.95 9.93
N ASN A 115 9.65 -4.78 10.04
CA ASN A 115 9.14 -3.70 10.87
C ASN A 115 7.80 -3.15 10.32
N TYR A 116 7.67 -2.92 9.01
CA TYR A 116 6.39 -2.54 8.42
C TYR A 116 5.29 -3.55 8.70
N VAL A 117 5.56 -4.83 8.45
CA VAL A 117 4.59 -5.92 8.69
C VAL A 117 4.16 -5.96 10.16
N LYS A 118 5.06 -5.69 11.12
CA LYS A 118 4.71 -5.58 12.54
C LYS A 118 3.64 -4.51 12.81
N PHE A 119 3.72 -3.35 12.13
CA PHE A 119 2.69 -2.30 12.25
C PHE A 119 1.42 -2.68 11.49
N ILE A 120 1.54 -3.22 10.27
CA ILE A 120 0.41 -3.67 9.46
C ILE A 120 -0.42 -4.70 10.23
N LYS A 121 0.21 -5.67 10.89
CA LYS A 121 -0.47 -6.69 11.71
C LYS A 121 -1.24 -6.14 12.92
N LYS A 122 -0.92 -4.93 13.39
CA LYS A 122 -1.69 -4.28 14.46
C LYS A 122 -2.97 -3.64 13.93
N LEU A 123 -3.04 -3.34 12.64
CA LEU A 123 -4.23 -2.84 12.01
C LEU A 123 -5.22 -3.98 11.76
N LYS A 124 -6.52 -3.68 11.83
CA LYS A 124 -7.56 -4.62 11.42
C LYS A 124 -7.65 -4.58 9.90
N ILE A 125 -7.09 -5.56 9.22
CA ILE A 125 -7.04 -5.65 7.75
C ILE A 125 -7.88 -6.83 7.28
N SER A 126 -8.77 -6.59 6.31
CA SER A 126 -9.67 -7.63 5.77
C SER A 126 -9.11 -8.28 4.51
N GLY A 127 -8.31 -7.58 3.72
CA GLY A 127 -7.73 -8.09 2.49
C GLY A 127 -6.30 -7.61 2.26
N ILE A 128 -5.44 -8.47 1.73
CA ILE A 128 -4.04 -8.16 1.44
C ILE A 128 -3.71 -8.59 0.02
N SER A 129 -3.08 -7.71 -0.75
CA SER A 129 -2.47 -8.07 -2.04
C SER A 129 -1.04 -7.54 -2.12
N LEU A 130 -0.10 -8.45 -2.36
CA LEU A 130 1.29 -8.13 -2.60
C LEU A 130 1.66 -8.60 -4.00
N ILE A 131 2.32 -7.73 -4.77
CA ILE A 131 2.87 -8.04 -6.08
C ILE A 131 4.38 -7.94 -5.98
N SER A 132 5.09 -8.92 -6.48
CA SER A 132 6.55 -8.92 -6.45
C SER A 132 7.13 -9.57 -7.69
N TYR A 133 8.37 -9.25 -8.00
CA TYR A 133 9.16 -10.03 -8.98
C TYR A 133 9.35 -11.45 -8.45
N LEU A 134 9.26 -12.45 -9.35
CA LEU A 134 9.44 -13.84 -8.95
C LEU A 134 10.88 -14.16 -8.58
N ASP A 135 11.81 -13.62 -9.35
CA ASP A 135 13.22 -13.94 -9.19
C ASP A 135 13.91 -13.03 -8.20
N PHE A 136 14.61 -13.63 -7.25
CA PHE A 136 15.61 -12.95 -6.45
C PHE A 136 16.80 -12.58 -7.35
N ASN A 137 17.07 -11.30 -7.48
CA ASN A 137 18.11 -10.77 -8.36
C ASN A 137 18.71 -9.48 -7.77
N SER A 138 19.57 -8.79 -8.54
CA SER A 138 20.23 -7.54 -8.10
C SER A 138 19.26 -6.40 -7.73
N LYS A 139 17.97 -6.52 -8.04
CA LYS A 139 16.93 -5.53 -7.69
C LYS A 139 16.14 -5.90 -6.44
N THR A 140 16.21 -7.16 -6.00
CA THR A 140 15.55 -7.62 -4.78
C THR A 140 16.56 -7.88 -3.69
N THR A 141 16.24 -7.55 -2.45
CA THR A 141 17.14 -7.71 -1.30
C THR A 141 16.98 -9.06 -0.61
N PHE A 142 15.85 -9.76 -0.88
CA PHE A 142 15.55 -11.10 -0.36
C PHE A 142 14.59 -11.85 -1.30
N ASP A 143 14.45 -13.16 -1.10
CA ASP A 143 13.49 -13.97 -1.86
C ASP A 143 12.07 -13.52 -1.57
N PRO A 144 11.30 -13.06 -2.60
CA PRO A 144 9.93 -12.57 -2.43
C PRO A 144 8.97 -13.60 -1.82
N LYS A 145 9.25 -14.91 -1.93
CA LYS A 145 8.45 -15.95 -1.28
C LYS A 145 8.47 -15.86 0.25
N GLN A 146 9.52 -15.26 0.82
CA GLN A 146 9.62 -15.02 2.26
C GLN A 146 8.57 -14.04 2.78
N LEU A 147 7.98 -13.20 1.91
CA LEU A 147 6.88 -12.31 2.30
C LEU A 147 5.73 -13.09 2.96
N ASN A 148 5.43 -14.30 2.47
CA ASN A 148 4.37 -15.11 3.08
C ASN A 148 4.67 -15.46 4.55
N GLN A 149 5.93 -15.74 4.88
CA GLN A 149 6.34 -16.04 6.25
C GLN A 149 6.11 -14.85 7.18
N PHE A 150 6.32 -13.62 6.68
CA PHE A 150 6.08 -12.42 7.49
C PHE A 150 4.60 -12.21 7.80
N PHE A 151 3.70 -12.75 6.98
CA PHE A 151 2.26 -12.78 7.20
C PHE A 151 1.76 -14.12 7.74
N ASP A 152 2.60 -14.86 8.51
CA ASP A 152 2.28 -16.10 9.20
C ASP A 152 1.81 -17.22 8.26
N ASN A 153 2.31 -17.25 7.03
CA ASN A 153 1.93 -18.16 5.95
C ASN A 153 0.41 -18.16 5.62
N LYS A 154 -0.25 -17.03 5.83
CA LYS A 154 -1.69 -16.87 5.55
C LYS A 154 -2.00 -16.39 4.14
N LEU A 155 -0.97 -16.07 3.34
CA LEU A 155 -1.15 -15.59 1.98
C LEU A 155 -1.09 -16.77 0.99
N ASN A 156 -2.00 -16.78 0.03
CA ASN A 156 -1.94 -17.68 -1.11
C ASN A 156 -1.00 -17.10 -2.17
N ILE A 157 -0.14 -17.94 -2.74
CA ILE A 157 0.85 -17.54 -3.74
C ILE A 157 0.33 -17.95 -5.12
N TYR A 158 0.27 -17.00 -6.04
CA TYR A 158 -0.14 -17.20 -7.43
C TYR A 158 0.97 -16.75 -8.37
N ASN A 159 1.33 -17.59 -9.31
CA ASN A 159 2.19 -17.24 -10.43
C ASN A 159 1.33 -16.68 -11.55
N TYR A 160 1.58 -15.45 -11.96
CA TYR A 160 0.86 -14.84 -13.07
C TYR A 160 1.81 -14.59 -14.24
N PRO A 161 1.77 -15.43 -15.29
CA PRO A 161 2.63 -15.26 -16.46
C PRO A 161 2.22 -14.08 -17.35
N TYR A 162 1.08 -13.45 -17.09
CA TYR A 162 0.46 -12.48 -18.00
C TYR A 162 0.60 -11.01 -17.60
N VAL A 163 1.28 -10.68 -16.53
CA VAL A 163 1.74 -9.28 -16.42
C VAL A 163 2.91 -9.15 -17.37
N ILE A 164 2.60 -8.73 -18.59
CA ILE A 164 3.58 -8.33 -19.58
C ILE A 164 4.40 -7.20 -18.96
N SER A 165 5.45 -7.57 -18.25
CA SER A 165 6.54 -6.65 -18.09
C SER A 165 7.33 -6.74 -19.39
N ASP A 166 7.50 -5.63 -20.10
CA ASP A 166 8.45 -5.50 -21.21
C ASP A 166 9.88 -5.93 -20.84
N LEU A 167 10.06 -6.37 -19.61
CA LEU A 167 11.32 -6.79 -18.99
C LEU A 167 11.46 -8.33 -18.87
N GLY A 168 10.51 -9.12 -19.37
CA GLY A 168 10.61 -10.59 -19.36
C GLY A 168 10.66 -11.21 -17.95
N LYS A 169 10.17 -10.53 -16.93
CA LYS A 169 10.20 -11.01 -15.54
C LYS A 169 8.84 -11.55 -15.13
N GLU A 170 8.82 -12.77 -14.65
CA GLU A 170 7.64 -13.33 -13.99
C GLU A 170 7.37 -12.60 -12.68
N ASN A 171 6.10 -12.38 -12.37
CA ASN A 171 5.65 -11.81 -11.11
C ASN A 171 4.89 -12.85 -10.30
N ILE A 172 4.99 -12.74 -8.99
CA ILE A 172 4.13 -13.47 -8.06
C ILE A 172 3.16 -12.51 -7.39
N TYR A 173 2.00 -13.05 -7.09
CA TYR A 173 0.97 -12.39 -6.30
C TYR A 173 0.77 -13.18 -5.02
N LEU A 174 0.83 -12.51 -3.88
CA LEU A 174 0.51 -13.07 -2.58
C LEU A 174 -0.78 -12.41 -2.10
N ILE A 175 -1.80 -13.21 -1.86
CA ILE A 175 -3.16 -12.73 -1.58
C ILE A 175 -3.66 -13.37 -0.29
N GLY A 176 -4.16 -12.55 0.64
CA GLY A 176 -4.77 -12.95 1.90
C GLY A 176 -6.15 -12.30 2.11
N LYS A 177 -7.04 -13.05 2.78
CA LYS A 177 -8.35 -12.57 3.27
C LYS A 177 -8.50 -12.97 4.73
#